data_d91d6f8998b6a6a784acb64273a17251
#
_entry.id   d91d6f8998b6a6a784acb64273a17251
#
_cell.length_a   1.000
_cell.length_b   1.000
_cell.length_c   1.000
_cell.angle_alpha   90.00
_cell.angle_beta   90.00
_cell.angle_gamma   90.00
#
_symmetry.space_group_name_H-M   'P 1'
#
loop_
_entity.id
_entity.type
_entity.pdbx_description
1 polymer ?
#
loop_
_entity_poly.entity_id
_entity_poly.type
_entity_poly.pdbx_seq_one_letter_code
_entity_poly.pdbx_strand_id
1 'polypeptide(L)'
;MLLDTPQERKCVVLDAGGCTYQGKMPLLTFLRNKDIREVDLAILTHLHQDHFGGFHQLIGQIPVKKLLTPCGDLVFDQRVYPLFGDQEYYREYHQIFSFLTDCRTELYFPEDYAGNAFFFGDCVLQCLYAKKSKEMESVLCAKLLCDSGLSDDKIAQLLERHKQACNADSSIWALRRGEEVIALLGGDSTDRNMQLALGRVGTFHPMVQKLSHHGLGDIYFSVETQARLKPATLVVSTDSTHCDETVQERMSALCKAGNSKLHYTYNGDFSLIF
;
A
#
# COMPACT_ATOMS: atom_id res chain seq x y z
N MET A 1 -10.61 1.38 -3.31
CA MET A 1 -11.57 0.26 -3.48
C MET A 1 -12.93 0.71 -2.95
N LEU A 2 -13.96 0.59 -3.77
CA LEU A 2 -15.34 0.81 -3.37
C LEU A 2 -16.02 -0.55 -3.24
N LEU A 3 -16.65 -0.80 -2.11
CA LEU A 3 -17.40 -2.02 -1.84
C LEU A 3 -18.87 -1.66 -1.79
N ASP A 4 -19.60 -2.00 -2.86
CA ASP A 4 -21.06 -1.83 -2.92
C ASP A 4 -21.70 -3.16 -2.49
N THR A 5 -22.34 -3.16 -1.33
CA THR A 5 -23.17 -4.26 -0.84
C THR A 5 -24.66 -3.89 -0.98
N PRO A 6 -25.59 -4.85 -0.94
CA PRO A 6 -27.02 -4.54 -0.98
C PRO A 6 -27.49 -3.61 0.16
N GLN A 7 -26.78 -3.56 1.27
CA GLN A 7 -27.13 -2.80 2.46
C GLN A 7 -26.47 -1.43 2.48
N GLU A 8 -25.24 -1.31 1.97
CA GLU A 8 -24.46 -0.08 2.09
C GLU A 8 -23.30 -0.02 1.07
N ARG A 9 -22.86 1.21 0.79
CA ARG A 9 -21.59 1.46 0.09
C ARG A 9 -20.51 1.77 1.09
N LYS A 10 -19.38 1.07 1.01
CA LYS A 10 -18.19 1.29 1.83
C LYS A 10 -17.00 1.71 0.99
N CYS A 11 -16.24 2.68 1.48
CA CYS A 11 -15.01 3.14 0.85
C CYS A 11 -13.80 2.67 1.66
N VAL A 12 -12.98 1.84 1.03
CA VAL A 12 -11.69 1.44 1.58
C VAL A 12 -10.58 1.95 0.66
N VAL A 13 -9.65 2.71 1.20
CA VAL A 13 -8.46 3.18 0.50
C VAL A 13 -7.26 2.40 1.02
N LEU A 14 -6.59 1.67 0.14
CA LEU A 14 -5.32 1.01 0.43
C LEU A 14 -4.27 1.68 -0.45
N ASP A 15 -3.39 2.40 0.19
CA ASP A 15 -2.44 3.36 -0.40
C ASP A 15 -3.14 4.44 -1.25
N ALA A 16 -2.66 5.64 -1.16
CA ALA A 16 -3.30 6.82 -1.77
C ALA A 16 -2.59 7.31 -3.04
N GLY A 17 -1.49 6.66 -3.42
CA GLY A 17 -0.64 7.14 -4.50
C GLY A 17 0.21 8.35 -4.11
N GLY A 18 0.97 8.87 -5.07
CA GLY A 18 1.73 10.11 -4.91
C GLY A 18 0.91 11.36 -5.26
N CYS A 19 1.36 12.52 -4.81
CA CYS A 19 0.68 13.80 -5.06
C CYS A 19 0.85 14.35 -6.48
N THR A 20 1.93 14.00 -7.17
CA THR A 20 2.45 14.77 -8.31
C THR A 20 2.55 14.01 -9.63
N TYR A 21 1.92 12.86 -9.78
CA TYR A 21 2.00 12.14 -11.06
C TYR A 21 1.23 12.84 -12.17
N GLN A 22 1.96 13.37 -13.16
CA GLN A 22 1.36 13.97 -14.34
C GLN A 22 0.45 12.97 -15.08
N GLY A 23 -0.74 13.44 -15.44
CA GLY A 23 -1.71 12.65 -16.23
C GLY A 23 -2.52 11.62 -15.42
N LYS A 24 -2.33 11.51 -14.10
CA LYS A 24 -3.15 10.65 -13.23
C LYS A 24 -4.13 11.47 -12.40
N MET A 25 -5.32 10.93 -12.21
CA MET A 25 -6.34 11.56 -11.37
C MET A 25 -5.95 11.40 -9.90
N PRO A 26 -5.79 12.51 -9.14
CA PRO A 26 -5.58 12.44 -7.71
C PRO A 26 -6.72 11.68 -7.01
N LEU A 27 -6.39 10.96 -5.94
CA LEU A 27 -7.37 10.16 -5.19
C LEU A 27 -8.58 11.00 -4.75
N LEU A 28 -8.37 12.19 -4.22
CA LEU A 28 -9.44 13.10 -3.80
C LEU A 28 -10.42 13.40 -4.95
N THR A 29 -9.90 13.70 -6.14
CA THR A 29 -10.71 13.96 -7.33
C THR A 29 -11.49 12.70 -7.74
N PHE A 30 -10.85 11.54 -7.73
CA PHE A 30 -11.53 10.28 -8.01
C PHE A 30 -12.70 10.02 -7.04
N LEU A 31 -12.50 10.19 -5.75
CA LEU A 31 -13.54 9.97 -4.74
C LEU A 31 -14.71 10.95 -4.92
N ARG A 32 -14.43 12.22 -5.18
CA ARG A 32 -15.45 13.23 -5.47
C ARG A 32 -16.26 12.90 -6.73
N ASN A 33 -15.62 12.45 -7.79
CA ASN A 33 -16.27 12.02 -9.03
C ASN A 33 -17.17 10.79 -8.83
N LYS A 34 -16.89 9.97 -7.82
CA LYS A 34 -17.70 8.80 -7.42
C LYS A 34 -18.74 9.13 -6.33
N ASP A 35 -18.91 10.42 -5.99
CA ASP A 35 -19.79 10.93 -4.90
C ASP A 35 -19.47 10.27 -3.53
N ILE A 36 -18.19 9.98 -3.28
CA ILE A 36 -17.72 9.46 -2.00
C ILE A 36 -17.42 10.63 -1.09
N ARG A 37 -18.13 10.67 0.04
CA ARG A 37 -18.06 11.76 1.04
C ARG A 37 -17.37 11.35 2.32
N GLU A 38 -17.02 10.08 2.45
CA GLU A 38 -16.39 9.52 3.63
C GLU A 38 -15.56 8.29 3.25
N VAL A 39 -14.42 8.10 3.89
CA VAL A 39 -13.59 6.89 3.80
C VAL A 39 -13.76 6.09 5.10
N ASP A 40 -14.30 4.87 4.99
CA ASP A 40 -14.53 4.01 6.15
C ASP A 40 -13.23 3.46 6.72
N LEU A 41 -12.27 3.14 5.83
CA LEU A 41 -10.96 2.62 6.21
C LEU A 41 -9.90 3.10 5.22
N ALA A 42 -8.85 3.73 5.74
CA ALA A 42 -7.63 4.04 5.02
C ALA A 42 -6.49 3.17 5.54
N ILE A 43 -5.69 2.61 4.64
CA ILE A 43 -4.55 1.76 4.96
C ILE A 43 -3.33 2.29 4.24
N LEU A 44 -2.28 2.60 4.99
CA LEU A 44 -0.95 2.83 4.47
C LEU A 44 -0.13 1.55 4.66
N THR A 45 0.28 0.93 3.56
CA THR A 45 1.00 -0.35 3.61
C THR A 45 2.44 -0.20 4.09
N HIS A 46 3.10 0.89 3.71
CA HIS A 46 4.49 1.22 4.09
C HIS A 46 4.81 2.71 3.86
N LEU A 47 6.03 3.13 4.19
CA LEU A 47 6.42 4.55 4.27
C LEU A 47 7.09 5.09 2.99
N HIS A 48 6.63 4.75 1.79
CA HIS A 48 7.05 5.42 0.56
C HIS A 48 6.02 6.47 0.12
N GLN A 49 6.51 7.59 -0.45
CA GLN A 49 5.69 8.75 -0.83
C GLN A 49 4.61 8.41 -1.84
N ASP A 50 4.93 7.56 -2.81
CA ASP A 50 3.98 7.10 -3.82
C ASP A 50 2.87 6.20 -3.26
N HIS A 51 2.87 5.93 -1.96
CA HIS A 51 1.81 5.26 -1.21
C HIS A 51 1.07 6.18 -0.24
N PHE A 52 1.77 7.10 0.43
CA PHE A 52 1.13 8.00 1.40
C PHE A 52 0.83 9.40 0.88
N GLY A 53 1.49 9.86 -0.20
CA GLY A 53 1.40 11.25 -0.64
C GLY A 53 -0.04 11.72 -0.90
N GLY A 54 -0.88 10.88 -1.48
CA GLY A 54 -2.29 11.22 -1.69
C GLY A 54 -3.13 11.34 -0.42
N PHE A 55 -2.71 10.75 0.71
CA PHE A 55 -3.43 10.89 1.98
C PHE A 55 -3.38 12.32 2.52
N HIS A 56 -2.26 13.01 2.35
CA HIS A 56 -2.15 14.42 2.72
C HIS A 56 -3.20 15.30 2.02
N GLN A 57 -3.54 15.01 0.75
CA GLN A 57 -4.60 15.72 0.03
C GLN A 57 -6.00 15.28 0.44
N LEU A 58 -6.16 14.04 0.89
CA LEU A 58 -7.45 13.45 1.26
C LEU A 58 -7.89 13.89 2.65
N ILE A 59 -6.99 13.74 3.64
CA ILE A 59 -7.26 13.99 5.05
C ILE A 59 -7.49 15.50 5.25
N GLY A 60 -8.56 15.82 5.99
CA GLY A 60 -9.04 17.21 6.13
C GLY A 60 -10.01 17.68 5.03
N GLN A 61 -10.13 16.94 3.91
CA GLN A 61 -11.06 17.26 2.82
C GLN A 61 -12.26 16.29 2.77
N ILE A 62 -12.05 15.04 3.15
CA ILE A 62 -13.08 14.01 3.28
C ILE A 62 -12.83 13.31 4.62
N PRO A 63 -13.85 13.09 5.46
CA PRO A 63 -13.71 12.34 6.70
C PRO A 63 -13.13 10.94 6.46
N VAL A 64 -12.16 10.57 7.27
CA VAL A 64 -11.58 9.22 7.33
C VAL A 64 -11.89 8.65 8.71
N LYS A 65 -12.69 7.57 8.79
CA LYS A 65 -13.06 6.98 10.08
C LYS A 65 -11.89 6.30 10.77
N LYS A 66 -11.16 5.49 9.99
CA LYS A 66 -10.05 4.66 10.49
C LYS A 66 -8.85 4.80 9.58
N LEU A 67 -7.68 5.02 10.17
CA LEU A 67 -6.40 5.02 9.46
C LEU A 67 -5.48 3.97 10.09
N LEU A 68 -5.05 3.03 9.26
CA LEU A 68 -4.03 2.05 9.59
C LEU A 68 -2.70 2.52 9.01
N THR A 69 -1.67 2.61 9.83
CA THR A 69 -0.37 3.15 9.43
C THR A 69 0.77 2.39 10.12
N PRO A 70 1.95 2.24 9.49
CA PRO A 70 3.11 1.55 10.07
C PRO A 70 3.62 2.17 11.39
N CYS A 71 3.48 3.50 11.53
CA CYS A 71 3.87 4.22 12.75
C CYS A 71 3.08 5.52 12.92
N GLY A 72 3.26 6.16 14.08
CA GLY A 72 2.74 7.49 14.35
C GLY A 72 3.49 8.58 13.60
N ASP A 73 3.24 9.83 14.03
CA ASP A 73 3.87 11.00 13.45
C ASP A 73 5.40 10.94 13.47
N LEU A 74 6.02 11.47 12.42
CA LEU A 74 7.47 11.54 12.24
C LEU A 74 7.86 12.99 11.91
N VAL A 75 8.56 13.63 12.83
CA VAL A 75 9.14 14.96 12.65
C VAL A 75 10.66 14.79 12.58
N PHE A 76 11.19 14.78 11.36
CA PHE A 76 12.62 14.58 11.15
C PHE A 76 13.45 15.80 11.51
N ASP A 77 14.73 15.58 11.82
CA ASP A 77 15.72 16.65 11.83
C ASP A 77 15.74 17.38 10.49
N GLN A 78 15.88 18.71 10.52
CA GLN A 78 15.81 19.55 9.31
C GLN A 78 16.87 19.18 8.26
N ARG A 79 18.00 18.59 8.65
CA ARG A 79 19.06 18.11 7.76
C ARG A 79 18.64 16.87 6.94
N VAL A 80 17.61 16.15 7.40
CA VAL A 80 17.12 14.93 6.74
C VAL A 80 16.30 15.26 5.50
N TYR A 81 15.45 16.28 5.56
CA TYR A 81 14.51 16.60 4.47
C TYR A 81 15.16 16.79 3.09
N PRO A 82 16.28 17.56 2.96
CA PRO A 82 16.93 17.71 1.64
C PRO A 82 17.51 16.43 1.07
N LEU A 83 17.79 15.43 1.92
CA LEU A 83 18.40 14.16 1.52
C LEU A 83 17.39 13.15 0.96
N PHE A 84 16.11 13.40 1.11
CA PHE A 84 15.08 12.56 0.49
C PHE A 84 14.94 12.80 -1.02
N GLY A 85 15.56 13.85 -1.56
CA GLY A 85 15.49 14.21 -2.98
C GLY A 85 14.26 15.01 -3.35
N ASP A 86 13.12 14.74 -2.76
CA ASP A 86 11.94 15.61 -2.75
C ASP A 86 11.81 16.18 -1.32
N GLN A 87 12.01 17.48 -1.18
CA GLN A 87 12.03 18.16 0.12
C GLN A 87 10.68 18.10 0.86
N GLU A 88 9.61 17.76 0.16
CA GLU A 88 8.28 17.67 0.76
C GLU A 88 7.93 16.26 1.26
N TYR A 89 8.69 15.25 0.88
CA TYR A 89 8.41 13.83 1.09
C TYR A 89 7.82 13.50 2.47
N TYR A 90 8.51 13.81 3.53
CA TYR A 90 8.04 13.50 4.88
C TYR A 90 7.33 14.66 5.59
N ARG A 91 7.36 15.88 5.03
CA ARG A 91 6.47 16.95 5.49
C ARG A 91 5.02 16.59 5.21
N GLU A 92 4.73 15.97 4.07
CA GLU A 92 3.42 15.43 3.73
C GLU A 92 2.97 14.38 4.73
N TYR A 93 3.88 13.47 5.17
CA TYR A 93 3.55 12.47 6.19
C TYR A 93 3.21 13.11 7.54
N HIS A 94 4.01 14.07 8.01
CA HIS A 94 3.71 14.84 9.22
C HIS A 94 2.38 15.60 9.11
N GLN A 95 2.07 16.18 7.95
CA GLN A 95 0.82 16.90 7.73
C GLN A 95 -0.42 16.00 7.87
N ILE A 96 -0.33 14.71 7.50
CA ILE A 96 -1.40 13.74 7.74
C ILE A 96 -1.80 13.76 9.24
N PHE A 97 -0.82 13.68 10.14
CA PHE A 97 -1.08 13.65 11.59
C PHE A 97 -1.52 15.01 12.15
N SER A 98 -1.01 16.10 11.59
CA SER A 98 -1.46 17.46 11.97
C SER A 98 -2.96 17.65 11.68
N PHE A 99 -3.44 17.16 10.54
CA PHE A 99 -4.87 17.21 10.20
C PHE A 99 -5.72 16.25 11.05
N LEU A 100 -5.18 15.10 11.46
CA LEU A 100 -5.91 14.13 12.25
C LEU A 100 -6.23 14.63 13.67
N THR A 101 -5.47 15.58 14.19
CA THR A 101 -5.72 16.19 15.50
C THR A 101 -7.11 16.82 15.57
N ASP A 102 -7.61 17.35 14.46
CA ASP A 102 -8.93 17.98 14.35
C ASP A 102 -10.04 17.01 13.88
N CYS A 103 -9.67 15.80 13.50
CA CYS A 103 -10.56 14.78 12.99
C CYS A 103 -10.77 13.67 14.04
N ARG A 104 -11.99 13.09 14.09
CA ARG A 104 -12.29 11.93 14.95
C ARG A 104 -11.82 10.61 14.31
N THR A 105 -10.69 10.62 13.61
CA THR A 105 -10.13 9.43 12.99
C THR A 105 -9.52 8.50 14.02
N GLU A 106 -9.93 7.24 14.01
CA GLU A 106 -9.32 6.21 14.84
C GLU A 106 -8.00 5.74 14.18
N LEU A 107 -6.91 5.77 14.95
CA LEU A 107 -5.59 5.33 14.49
C LEU A 107 -5.33 3.88 14.94
N TYR A 108 -4.82 3.07 14.01
CA TYR A 108 -4.41 1.69 14.25
C TYR A 108 -2.98 1.47 13.78
N PHE A 109 -2.20 0.80 14.60
CA PHE A 109 -0.81 0.44 14.32
C PHE A 109 -0.68 -1.06 14.04
N PRO A 110 0.47 -1.55 13.55
CA PRO A 110 0.67 -2.96 13.24
C PRO A 110 0.39 -3.91 14.43
N GLU A 111 0.56 -3.44 15.65
CA GLU A 111 0.20 -4.17 16.86
C GLU A 111 -1.30 -4.46 16.96
N ASP A 112 -2.12 -3.58 16.38
CA ASP A 112 -3.58 -3.65 16.43
C ASP A 112 -4.16 -4.44 15.24
N TYR A 113 -3.54 -4.36 14.06
CA TYR A 113 -4.14 -4.92 12.85
C TYR A 113 -3.43 -6.16 12.28
N ALA A 114 -2.18 -6.48 12.69
CA ALA A 114 -1.47 -7.64 12.17
C ALA A 114 -2.20 -8.95 12.50
N GLY A 115 -2.65 -9.66 11.47
CA GLY A 115 -3.44 -10.88 11.58
C GLY A 115 -4.92 -10.66 11.86
N ASN A 116 -5.38 -9.41 12.00
CA ASN A 116 -6.78 -9.06 12.25
C ASN A 116 -7.54 -8.80 10.94
N ALA A 117 -8.86 -8.64 11.06
CA ALA A 117 -9.77 -8.44 9.95
C ALA A 117 -10.77 -7.30 10.23
N PHE A 118 -11.17 -6.61 9.15
CA PHE A 118 -12.18 -5.56 9.15
C PHE A 118 -13.38 -6.02 8.33
N PHE A 119 -14.58 -5.83 8.87
CA PHE A 119 -15.82 -6.36 8.31
C PHE A 119 -16.62 -5.25 7.62
N PHE A 120 -17.10 -5.53 6.40
CA PHE A 120 -17.88 -4.63 5.56
C PHE A 120 -19.03 -5.41 4.92
N GLY A 121 -20.18 -5.50 5.61
CA GLY A 121 -21.28 -6.36 5.19
C GLY A 121 -20.84 -7.83 5.13
N ASP A 122 -20.95 -8.45 3.96
CA ASP A 122 -20.51 -9.83 3.68
C ASP A 122 -19.02 -9.94 3.27
N CYS A 123 -18.35 -8.81 3.18
CA CYS A 123 -16.92 -8.74 2.84
C CYS A 123 -16.05 -8.61 4.09
N VAL A 124 -14.88 -9.21 4.04
CA VAL A 124 -13.86 -9.18 5.09
C VAL A 124 -12.52 -8.78 4.49
N LEU A 125 -11.93 -7.70 4.99
CA LEU A 125 -10.57 -7.31 4.65
C LEU A 125 -9.62 -7.79 5.74
N GLN A 126 -8.81 -8.78 5.44
CA GLN A 126 -7.91 -9.45 6.37
C GLN A 126 -6.47 -9.05 6.13
N CYS A 127 -5.74 -8.71 7.19
CA CYS A 127 -4.29 -8.55 7.16
C CYS A 127 -3.62 -9.93 7.18
N LEU A 128 -3.06 -10.35 6.05
CA LEU A 128 -2.36 -11.65 5.94
C LEU A 128 -0.94 -11.59 6.48
N TYR A 129 -0.31 -10.43 6.33
CA TYR A 129 1.06 -10.20 6.78
C TYR A 129 1.26 -8.73 7.14
N ALA A 130 1.79 -8.50 8.32
CA ALA A 130 2.43 -7.27 8.74
C ALA A 130 3.47 -7.63 9.80
N LYS A 131 4.59 -6.92 9.82
CA LYS A 131 5.52 -6.90 10.94
C LYS A 131 4.95 -5.98 12.01
N LYS A 132 5.28 -6.20 13.27
CA LYS A 132 5.02 -5.22 14.35
C LYS A 132 5.93 -4.02 14.18
N SER A 133 5.50 -2.81 14.60
CA SER A 133 6.28 -1.58 14.41
C SER A 133 7.71 -1.68 14.93
N LYS A 134 7.93 -2.39 16.04
CA LYS A 134 9.27 -2.64 16.62
C LYS A 134 10.16 -3.58 15.80
N GLU A 135 9.61 -4.29 14.82
CA GLU A 135 10.30 -5.23 13.93
C GLU A 135 10.51 -4.62 12.54
N MET A 136 9.90 -3.46 12.27
CA MET A 136 10.02 -2.74 11.00
C MET A 136 11.30 -1.91 10.99
N GLU A 137 12.26 -2.31 10.17
CA GLU A 137 13.54 -1.58 10.05
C GLU A 137 13.33 -0.16 9.52
N SER A 138 12.40 0.02 8.59
CA SER A 138 12.03 1.35 8.08
C SER A 138 11.55 2.29 9.17
N VAL A 139 10.66 1.80 10.05
CA VAL A 139 10.12 2.56 11.19
C VAL A 139 11.19 2.86 12.22
N LEU A 140 12.05 1.88 12.52
CA LEU A 140 13.16 2.08 13.48
C LEU A 140 14.16 3.13 12.97
N CYS A 141 14.55 3.05 11.69
CA CYS A 141 15.42 4.06 11.08
C CYS A 141 14.75 5.44 11.05
N ALA A 142 13.46 5.51 10.66
CA ALA A 142 12.71 6.76 10.63
C ALA A 142 12.66 7.44 12.01
N LYS A 143 12.38 6.69 13.08
CA LYS A 143 12.38 7.22 14.44
C LYS A 143 13.75 7.75 14.88
N LEU A 144 14.84 7.07 14.50
CA LEU A 144 16.18 7.56 14.76
C LEU A 144 16.50 8.84 13.99
N LEU A 145 16.02 8.98 12.77
CA LEU A 145 16.19 10.19 11.94
C LEU A 145 15.48 11.44 12.53
N CYS A 146 14.61 11.27 13.52
CA CYS A 146 14.02 12.38 14.27
C CYS A 146 14.96 12.95 15.35
N ASP A 147 16.11 12.32 15.63
CA ASP A 147 17.08 12.77 16.62
C ASP A 147 18.05 13.81 16.01
N SER A 148 18.03 15.03 16.53
CA SER A 148 18.90 16.13 16.10
C SER A 148 20.38 15.97 16.51
N GLY A 149 20.69 15.01 17.37
CA GLY A 149 22.07 14.72 17.83
C GLY A 149 22.90 13.84 16.88
N LEU A 150 22.34 13.37 15.78
CA LEU A 150 23.03 12.50 14.82
C LEU A 150 24.11 13.25 14.02
N SER A 151 25.22 12.55 13.69
CA SER A 151 26.17 13.03 12.67
C SER A 151 25.59 12.87 11.26
N ASP A 152 26.08 13.66 10.30
CA ASP A 152 25.61 13.61 8.91
C ASP A 152 25.85 12.24 8.26
N ASP A 153 27.00 11.58 8.55
CA ASP A 153 27.26 10.21 8.11
C ASP A 153 26.22 9.21 8.64
N LYS A 154 25.82 9.40 9.90
CA LYS A 154 24.80 8.54 10.51
C LYS A 154 23.41 8.77 9.91
N ILE A 155 23.07 10.02 9.63
CA ILE A 155 21.85 10.38 8.91
C ILE A 155 21.82 9.69 7.54
N ALA A 156 22.89 9.81 6.73
CA ALA A 156 22.98 9.20 5.42
C ALA A 156 22.81 7.66 5.49
N GLN A 157 23.48 7.00 6.43
CA GLN A 157 23.36 5.54 6.63
C GLN A 157 21.92 5.12 7.01
N LEU A 158 21.29 5.84 7.95
CA LEU A 158 19.94 5.53 8.40
C LEU A 158 18.92 5.75 7.29
N LEU A 159 19.11 6.81 6.50
CA LEU A 159 18.23 7.14 5.38
C LEU A 159 18.28 6.06 4.29
N GLU A 160 19.46 5.60 3.93
CA GLU A 160 19.64 4.52 2.96
C GLU A 160 18.97 3.22 3.44
N ARG A 161 19.21 2.84 4.70
CA ARG A 161 18.57 1.67 5.32
C ARG A 161 17.05 1.81 5.38
N HIS A 162 16.53 2.99 5.72
CA HIS A 162 15.11 3.27 5.73
C HIS A 162 14.49 3.03 4.36
N LYS A 163 15.05 3.64 3.30
CA LYS A 163 14.56 3.50 1.93
C LYS A 163 14.53 2.04 1.46
N GLN A 164 15.61 1.29 1.74
CA GLN A 164 15.70 -0.13 1.37
C GLN A 164 14.71 -1.01 2.15
N ALA A 165 14.40 -0.66 3.38
CA ALA A 165 13.55 -1.47 4.25
C ALA A 165 12.05 -1.25 4.02
N CYS A 166 11.63 -0.08 3.52
CA CYS A 166 10.23 0.29 3.40
C CYS A 166 9.39 -0.78 2.67
N ASN A 167 9.82 -1.24 1.52
CA ASN A 167 9.11 -2.27 0.75
C ASN A 167 9.05 -3.61 1.51
N ALA A 168 10.15 -4.01 2.17
CA ALA A 168 10.21 -5.24 2.95
C ALA A 168 9.33 -5.18 4.23
N ASP A 169 8.91 -3.99 4.64
CA ASP A 169 8.01 -3.78 5.78
C ASP A 169 6.54 -3.62 5.36
N SER A 170 6.26 -3.62 4.05
CA SER A 170 4.91 -3.46 3.51
C SER A 170 3.96 -4.57 3.95
N SER A 171 2.73 -4.20 4.33
CA SER A 171 1.69 -5.13 4.73
C SER A 171 0.95 -5.74 3.54
N ILE A 172 0.43 -6.97 3.71
CA ILE A 172 -0.31 -7.73 2.70
C ILE A 172 -1.74 -7.95 3.18
N TRP A 173 -2.69 -7.68 2.31
CA TRP A 173 -4.12 -7.72 2.61
C TRP A 173 -4.88 -8.60 1.64
N ALA A 174 -5.90 -9.29 2.12
CA ALA A 174 -6.86 -10.00 1.28
C ALA A 174 -8.28 -9.53 1.55
N LEU A 175 -9.01 -9.19 0.49
CA LEU A 175 -10.45 -9.01 0.52
C LEU A 175 -11.11 -10.35 0.25
N ARG A 176 -12.01 -10.76 1.15
CA ARG A 176 -12.74 -12.03 1.06
C ARG A 176 -14.25 -11.80 1.10
N ARG A 177 -14.99 -12.70 0.48
CA ARG A 177 -16.43 -12.86 0.66
C ARG A 177 -16.73 -14.35 0.85
N GLY A 178 -17.14 -14.71 2.05
CA GLY A 178 -17.20 -16.12 2.44
C GLY A 178 -15.83 -16.78 2.30
N GLU A 179 -15.78 -17.90 1.58
CA GLU A 179 -14.52 -18.65 1.32
C GLU A 179 -13.72 -18.09 0.13
N GLU A 180 -14.29 -17.21 -0.68
CA GLU A 180 -13.65 -16.67 -1.87
C GLU A 180 -12.69 -15.52 -1.51
N VAL A 181 -11.49 -15.55 -2.09
CA VAL A 181 -10.56 -14.41 -2.06
C VAL A 181 -10.79 -13.55 -3.30
N ILE A 182 -11.43 -12.41 -3.11
CA ILE A 182 -11.78 -11.47 -4.18
C ILE A 182 -10.54 -10.73 -4.66
N ALA A 183 -9.76 -10.17 -3.71
CA ALA A 183 -8.55 -9.43 -4.07
C ALA A 183 -7.41 -9.73 -3.10
N LEU A 184 -6.20 -9.82 -3.65
CA LEU A 184 -4.94 -9.87 -2.93
C LEU A 184 -4.16 -8.59 -3.21
N LEU A 185 -3.84 -7.85 -2.16
CA LEU A 185 -3.27 -6.51 -2.21
C LEU A 185 -1.94 -6.51 -1.44
N GLY A 186 -0.84 -6.54 -2.17
CA GLY A 186 0.49 -6.75 -1.60
C GLY A 186 1.23 -5.47 -1.22
N GLY A 187 0.67 -4.27 -1.46
CA GLY A 187 1.47 -3.05 -1.40
C GLY A 187 2.72 -3.18 -2.25
N ASP A 188 3.89 -2.96 -1.66
CA ASP A 188 5.19 -3.20 -2.29
C ASP A 188 5.99 -4.31 -1.60
N SER A 189 5.26 -5.21 -0.95
CA SER A 189 5.84 -6.33 -0.20
C SER A 189 6.67 -7.25 -1.09
N THR A 190 7.74 -7.83 -0.51
CA THR A 190 8.61 -8.77 -1.21
C THR A 190 7.92 -10.13 -1.42
N ASP A 191 8.39 -10.90 -2.41
CA ASP A 191 7.93 -12.29 -2.64
C ASP A 191 8.11 -13.18 -1.41
N ARG A 192 9.21 -12.99 -0.67
CA ARG A 192 9.44 -13.69 0.61
C ARG A 192 8.31 -13.44 1.61
N ASN A 193 7.86 -12.20 1.75
CA ASN A 193 6.76 -11.87 2.66
C ASN A 193 5.44 -12.48 2.17
N MET A 194 5.22 -12.49 0.85
CA MET A 194 4.07 -13.16 0.24
C MET A 194 4.09 -14.67 0.54
N GLN A 195 5.22 -15.32 0.40
CA GLN A 195 5.37 -16.73 0.76
C GLN A 195 5.12 -16.99 2.26
N LEU A 196 5.58 -16.10 3.15
CA LEU A 196 5.28 -16.18 4.58
C LEU A 196 3.78 -16.01 4.86
N ALA A 197 3.10 -15.07 4.19
CA ALA A 197 1.65 -14.92 4.28
C ALA A 197 0.93 -16.21 3.85
N LEU A 198 1.27 -16.76 2.69
CA LEU A 198 0.71 -18.01 2.17
C LEU A 198 1.00 -19.22 3.07
N GLY A 199 2.14 -19.24 3.74
CA GLY A 199 2.46 -20.28 4.73
C GLY A 199 1.54 -20.28 5.95
N ARG A 200 0.98 -19.11 6.31
CA ARG A 200 0.08 -18.95 7.47
C ARG A 200 -1.37 -19.27 7.14
N VAL A 201 -1.84 -18.86 5.96
CA VAL A 201 -3.27 -18.93 5.59
C VAL A 201 -3.60 -20.03 4.60
N GLY A 202 -2.60 -20.76 4.13
CA GLY A 202 -2.75 -21.77 3.09
C GLY A 202 -2.79 -21.18 1.68
N THR A 203 -2.96 -22.06 0.69
CA THR A 203 -3.07 -21.67 -0.71
C THR A 203 -4.50 -21.28 -1.03
N PHE A 204 -4.68 -20.17 -1.72
CA PHE A 204 -5.96 -19.68 -2.24
C PHE A 204 -5.74 -19.09 -3.65
N HIS A 205 -6.81 -18.89 -4.40
CA HIS A 205 -6.78 -18.38 -5.77
C HIS A 205 -7.57 -17.07 -5.82
N PRO A 206 -6.93 -15.90 -5.74
CA PRO A 206 -7.65 -14.64 -5.76
C PRO A 206 -8.23 -14.37 -7.15
N MET A 207 -9.40 -13.74 -7.21
CA MET A 207 -9.94 -13.25 -8.49
C MET A 207 -9.05 -12.17 -9.08
N VAL A 208 -8.52 -11.28 -8.20
CA VAL A 208 -7.62 -10.19 -8.58
C VAL A 208 -6.41 -10.17 -7.65
N GLN A 209 -5.22 -9.98 -8.22
CA GLN A 209 -4.03 -9.63 -7.45
C GLN A 209 -3.46 -8.31 -7.96
N LYS A 210 -3.38 -7.29 -7.09
CA LYS A 210 -2.49 -6.13 -7.34
C LYS A 210 -1.08 -6.61 -7.12
N LEU A 211 -0.28 -6.61 -8.20
CA LEU A 211 1.11 -7.05 -8.14
C LEU A 211 1.94 -6.08 -7.28
N SER A 212 2.81 -6.63 -6.46
CA SER A 212 3.67 -5.83 -5.56
C SER A 212 4.60 -4.93 -6.35
N HIS A 213 5.01 -3.80 -5.75
CA HIS A 213 6.02 -2.87 -6.24
C HIS A 213 5.83 -2.49 -7.72
N HIS A 214 4.59 -2.18 -8.10
CA HIS A 214 4.22 -1.73 -9.46
C HIS A 214 4.63 -2.71 -10.58
N GLY A 215 4.92 -3.98 -10.25
CA GLY A 215 5.47 -4.96 -11.19
C GLY A 215 6.95 -4.78 -11.50
N LEU A 216 7.69 -4.01 -10.68
CA LEU A 216 9.10 -3.71 -10.88
C LEU A 216 9.99 -4.49 -9.90
N GLY A 217 11.18 -4.92 -10.37
CA GLY A 217 12.18 -5.61 -9.57
C GLY A 217 11.87 -7.10 -9.30
N ASP A 218 12.90 -7.92 -9.22
CA ASP A 218 12.78 -9.39 -9.18
C ASP A 218 12.50 -9.96 -7.79
N ILE A 219 12.72 -9.17 -6.74
CA ILE A 219 12.53 -9.62 -5.35
C ILE A 219 11.09 -9.51 -4.84
N TYR A 220 10.19 -8.87 -5.62
CA TYR A 220 8.83 -8.56 -5.18
C TYR A 220 7.79 -9.59 -5.61
N PHE A 221 8.13 -10.46 -6.56
CA PHE A 221 7.24 -11.51 -7.05
C PHE A 221 8.05 -12.59 -7.76
N SER A 222 7.54 -13.82 -7.78
CA SER A 222 8.17 -14.94 -8.48
C SER A 222 7.17 -15.75 -9.29
N VAL A 223 7.69 -16.43 -10.31
CA VAL A 223 6.91 -17.38 -11.13
C VAL A 223 6.35 -18.50 -10.25
N GLU A 224 7.11 -18.95 -9.25
CA GLU A 224 6.67 -19.99 -8.31
C GLU A 224 5.47 -19.53 -7.47
N THR A 225 5.52 -18.33 -6.90
CA THR A 225 4.42 -17.74 -6.13
C THR A 225 3.18 -17.57 -7.01
N GLN A 226 3.34 -17.11 -8.25
CA GLN A 226 2.22 -16.95 -9.18
C GLN A 226 1.61 -18.30 -9.59
N ALA A 227 2.42 -19.33 -9.80
CA ALA A 227 1.94 -20.68 -10.07
C ALA A 227 1.14 -21.30 -8.90
N ARG A 228 1.41 -20.86 -7.67
CA ARG A 228 0.63 -21.25 -6.47
C ARG A 228 -0.66 -20.45 -6.34
N LEU A 229 -0.61 -19.13 -6.49
CA LEU A 229 -1.74 -18.22 -6.32
C LEU A 229 -2.76 -18.34 -7.45
N LYS A 230 -2.31 -18.46 -8.69
CA LYS A 230 -3.16 -18.53 -9.90
C LYS A 230 -4.27 -17.47 -9.89
N PRO A 231 -3.96 -16.18 -9.74
CA PRO A 231 -4.99 -15.15 -9.76
C PRO A 231 -5.67 -15.11 -11.12
N ALA A 232 -6.98 -14.89 -11.17
CA ALA A 232 -7.66 -14.77 -12.45
C ALA A 232 -7.20 -13.53 -13.23
N THR A 233 -6.87 -12.44 -12.51
CA THR A 233 -6.34 -11.22 -13.11
C THR A 233 -5.17 -10.68 -12.28
N LEU A 234 -4.05 -10.36 -12.96
CA LEU A 234 -2.96 -9.55 -12.41
C LEU A 234 -3.20 -8.08 -12.75
N VAL A 235 -3.21 -7.21 -11.75
CA VAL A 235 -3.28 -5.76 -11.92
C VAL A 235 -1.93 -5.16 -11.58
N VAL A 236 -1.36 -4.41 -12.53
CA VAL A 236 -0.07 -3.71 -12.39
C VAL A 236 -0.33 -2.21 -12.36
N SER A 237 -0.10 -1.60 -11.19
CA SER A 237 -0.28 -0.16 -10.99
C SER A 237 0.98 0.60 -11.41
N THR A 238 1.13 0.87 -12.69
CA THR A 238 2.31 1.55 -13.26
C THR A 238 1.87 2.50 -14.36
N ASP A 239 2.80 3.29 -14.89
CA ASP A 239 2.62 4.05 -16.12
C ASP A 239 3.33 3.39 -17.32
N SER A 240 3.06 3.90 -18.53
CA SER A 240 3.62 3.33 -19.76
C SER A 240 5.13 3.51 -19.88
N THR A 241 5.74 4.46 -19.18
CA THR A 241 7.18 4.74 -19.28
C THR A 241 8.04 3.70 -18.54
N HIS A 242 7.42 2.97 -17.59
CA HIS A 242 8.06 1.90 -16.82
C HIS A 242 7.77 0.49 -17.38
N CYS A 243 7.11 0.39 -18.56
CA CYS A 243 6.77 -0.87 -19.20
C CYS A 243 7.65 -1.15 -20.42
N ASP A 244 8.97 -1.26 -20.22
CA ASP A 244 9.90 -1.69 -21.24
C ASP A 244 9.72 -3.18 -21.62
N GLU A 245 10.47 -3.64 -22.61
CA GLU A 245 10.41 -5.01 -23.11
C GLU A 245 10.71 -6.03 -22.01
N THR A 246 11.69 -5.77 -21.14
CA THR A 246 12.06 -6.64 -20.02
C THR A 246 10.89 -6.81 -19.01
N VAL A 247 10.22 -5.72 -18.68
CA VAL A 247 9.05 -5.74 -17.80
C VAL A 247 7.90 -6.53 -18.46
N GLN A 248 7.67 -6.32 -19.77
CA GLN A 248 6.62 -7.03 -20.50
C GLN A 248 6.87 -8.54 -20.58
N GLU A 249 8.09 -8.97 -20.84
CA GLU A 249 8.48 -10.39 -20.84
C GLU A 249 8.26 -11.02 -19.46
N ARG A 250 8.65 -10.33 -18.40
CA ARG A 250 8.45 -10.77 -17.02
C ARG A 250 6.96 -10.91 -16.69
N MET A 251 6.14 -9.91 -17.04
CA MET A 251 4.69 -9.98 -16.83
C MET A 251 4.07 -11.13 -17.62
N SER A 252 4.52 -11.37 -18.82
CA SER A 252 4.09 -12.52 -19.65
C SER A 252 4.39 -13.85 -18.95
N ALA A 253 5.60 -14.00 -18.39
CA ALA A 253 5.98 -15.22 -17.66
C ALA A 253 5.10 -15.43 -16.41
N LEU A 254 4.82 -14.38 -15.64
CA LEU A 254 3.94 -14.44 -14.46
C LEU A 254 2.52 -14.81 -14.84
N CYS A 255 1.97 -14.19 -15.88
CA CYS A 255 0.63 -14.50 -16.40
C CYS A 255 0.53 -15.95 -16.87
N LYS A 256 1.54 -16.46 -17.56
CA LYS A 256 1.59 -17.86 -18.00
C LYS A 256 1.63 -18.82 -16.82
N ALA A 257 2.44 -18.52 -15.79
CA ALA A 257 2.56 -19.35 -14.59
C ALA A 257 1.25 -19.41 -13.78
N GLY A 258 0.57 -18.27 -13.64
CA GLY A 258 -0.72 -18.16 -12.94
C GLY A 258 -1.93 -18.51 -13.77
N ASN A 259 -1.80 -18.65 -15.09
CA ASN A 259 -2.93 -18.67 -16.04
C ASN A 259 -3.83 -17.44 -15.89
N SER A 260 -3.22 -16.27 -15.80
CA SER A 260 -3.85 -15.01 -15.44
C SER A 260 -4.03 -14.09 -16.65
N LYS A 261 -5.06 -13.23 -16.60
CA LYS A 261 -5.15 -12.04 -17.46
C LYS A 261 -4.30 -10.91 -16.87
N LEU A 262 -3.81 -10.02 -17.72
CA LEU A 262 -3.02 -8.87 -17.32
C LEU A 262 -3.80 -7.56 -17.53
N HIS A 263 -3.80 -6.69 -16.55
CA HIS A 263 -4.34 -5.34 -16.63
C HIS A 263 -3.31 -4.33 -16.12
N TYR A 264 -2.95 -3.35 -16.95
CA TYR A 264 -2.15 -2.20 -16.54
C TYR A 264 -3.05 -1.00 -16.25
N THR A 265 -2.82 -0.31 -15.14
CA THR A 265 -3.66 0.83 -14.74
C THR A 265 -3.51 2.05 -15.64
N TYR A 266 -2.46 2.15 -16.44
CA TYR A 266 -2.36 3.21 -17.46
C TYR A 266 -3.35 3.03 -18.62
N ASN A 267 -3.95 1.84 -18.78
CA ASN A 267 -5.01 1.57 -19.74
C ASN A 267 -6.41 1.90 -19.20
N GLY A 268 -6.52 2.36 -17.95
CA GLY A 268 -7.75 2.73 -17.28
C GLY A 268 -7.97 2.06 -15.93
N ASP A 269 -9.05 2.43 -15.27
CA ASP A 269 -9.44 1.87 -13.98
C ASP A 269 -9.81 0.38 -14.11
N PHE A 270 -9.51 -0.38 -13.07
CA PHE A 270 -9.95 -1.76 -12.97
C PHE A 270 -11.20 -1.84 -12.08
N SER A 271 -12.23 -2.51 -12.58
CA SER A 271 -13.46 -2.78 -11.82
C SER A 271 -13.79 -4.27 -11.88
N LEU A 272 -14.22 -4.79 -10.75
CA LEU A 272 -14.68 -6.17 -10.61
C LEU A 272 -16.08 -6.17 -9.99
N ILE A 273 -17.00 -6.92 -10.63
CA ILE A 273 -18.32 -7.21 -10.06
C ILE A 273 -18.27 -8.67 -9.58
N PHE A 274 -18.64 -8.90 -8.31
CA PHE A 274 -18.59 -10.22 -7.66
C PHE A 274 -19.78 -10.43 -6.71
#